data_3c6d48121e7e89f5bbce0f05524c3fb3
#
_entry.id   3c6d48121e7e89f5bbce0f05524c3fb3
#
_cell.length_a   1.000
_cell.length_b   1.000
_cell.length_c   1.000
_cell.angle_alpha   90.00
_cell.angle_beta   90.00
_cell.angle_gamma   90.00
#
_symmetry.space_group_name_H-M   'P 1'
#
loop_
_entity.id
_entity.type
_entity.pdbx_description
1 polymer ?
#
loop_
_entity_poly.entity_id
_entity_poly.type
_entity_poly.pdbx_seq_one_letter_code
_entity_poly.pdbx_strand_id
1 'polypeptide(L)'
;SDEVYEHIVFDGRRHESALRYPELAERAFVISSFGKTYHCTGWKIGYAIAPPALTVEFRKVHQYNTFTSFSPAQYAFAAMIRDEPEHYEQLGAFYQAKRDRFREQLLATKLKPLPVPGGYFQLVDYSAVSDLPDAEFVKWLTVEHGVTAIPLSPFYESPPAGQRLARLCFAKNDATMDAAIERLLKL
;
A
#
# COMPACT_ATOMS: atom_id res chain seq x y z
N SER A 1 -12.11 8.90 2.31
CA SER A 1 -11.13 8.02 2.94
C SER A 1 -10.75 6.89 1.99
N ASP A 2 -9.45 6.77 1.67
CA ASP A 2 -8.93 5.61 0.91
C ASP A 2 -8.48 4.54 1.91
N GLU A 3 -9.23 3.44 1.95
CA GLU A 3 -9.04 2.37 2.94
C GLU A 3 -8.59 1.05 2.27
N VAL A 4 -7.90 1.14 1.15
CA VAL A 4 -7.50 -0.01 0.32
C VAL A 4 -6.64 -1.05 1.07
N TYR A 5 -6.01 -0.69 2.19
CA TYR A 5 -5.20 -1.58 3.04
C TYR A 5 -5.91 -2.02 4.32
N GLU A 6 -7.23 -2.00 4.36
CA GLU A 6 -8.05 -2.32 5.55
C GLU A 6 -7.73 -3.68 6.20
N HIS A 7 -7.32 -4.67 5.39
CA HIS A 7 -6.93 -6.02 5.85
C HIS A 7 -5.42 -6.19 6.10
N ILE A 8 -4.61 -5.12 5.90
CA ILE A 8 -3.14 -5.20 6.01
C ILE A 8 -2.70 -4.26 7.13
N VAL A 9 -3.01 -4.65 8.35
CA VAL A 9 -2.67 -3.92 9.58
C VAL A 9 -1.91 -4.86 10.52
N PHE A 10 -0.91 -4.35 11.24
CA PHE A 10 0.08 -5.12 11.96
C PHE A 10 0.07 -4.85 13.47
N ASP A 11 0.79 -5.70 14.21
CA ASP A 11 1.09 -5.52 15.63
C ASP A 11 -0.17 -5.46 16.50
N GLY A 12 -1.21 -6.26 16.14
CA GLY A 12 -2.48 -6.30 16.86
C GLY A 12 -3.31 -5.00 16.77
N ARG A 13 -2.92 -4.08 15.92
CA ARG A 13 -3.68 -2.85 15.68
C ARG A 13 -4.95 -3.15 14.90
N ARG A 14 -5.94 -2.28 15.07
CA ARG A 14 -7.15 -2.29 14.26
C ARG A 14 -7.03 -1.30 13.12
N HIS A 15 -7.69 -1.62 12.00
CA HIS A 15 -7.90 -0.64 10.94
C HIS A 15 -8.80 0.50 11.44
N GLU A 16 -8.38 1.75 11.20
CA GLU A 16 -9.13 2.95 11.56
C GLU A 16 -9.95 3.44 10.38
N SER A 17 -11.17 2.90 10.25
CA SER A 17 -12.10 3.34 9.22
C SER A 17 -12.81 4.64 9.61
N ALA A 18 -13.02 5.53 8.63
CA ALA A 18 -13.87 6.71 8.80
C ALA A 18 -15.32 6.37 9.20
N LEU A 19 -15.78 5.15 8.86
CA LEU A 19 -17.13 4.67 9.22
C LEU A 19 -17.31 4.43 10.72
N ARG A 20 -16.23 4.36 11.49
CA ARG A 20 -16.28 4.21 12.97
C ARG A 20 -16.66 5.50 13.69
N TYR A 21 -16.60 6.62 12.99
CA TYR A 21 -16.86 7.96 13.51
C TYR A 21 -18.12 8.51 12.86
N PRO A 22 -19.27 8.57 13.59
CA PRO A 22 -20.56 8.96 13.01
C PRO A 22 -20.51 10.28 12.23
N GLU A 23 -19.84 11.30 12.78
CA GLU A 23 -19.70 12.61 12.16
C GLU A 23 -18.85 12.61 10.86
N LEU A 24 -18.01 11.60 10.65
CA LEU A 24 -17.31 11.38 9.39
C LEU A 24 -18.15 10.53 8.45
N ALA A 25 -18.77 9.45 8.95
CA ALA A 25 -19.59 8.55 8.16
C ALA A 25 -20.75 9.26 7.45
N GLU A 26 -21.35 10.26 8.08
CA GLU A 26 -22.45 11.05 7.51
C GLU A 26 -22.06 11.90 6.29
N ARG A 27 -20.75 12.13 6.05
CA ARG A 27 -20.26 13.01 4.98
C ARG A 27 -19.02 12.47 4.25
N ALA A 28 -18.75 11.19 4.35
CA ALA A 28 -17.58 10.56 3.73
C ALA A 28 -17.97 9.62 2.60
N PHE A 29 -17.09 9.53 1.61
CA PHE A 29 -16.92 8.35 0.77
C PHE A 29 -15.77 7.53 1.34
N VAL A 30 -16.03 6.29 1.75
CA VAL A 30 -15.01 5.32 2.09
C VAL A 30 -14.79 4.43 0.88
N ILE A 31 -13.58 4.40 0.38
CA ILE A 31 -13.22 3.72 -0.86
C ILE A 31 -12.21 2.63 -0.55
N SER A 32 -12.46 1.43 -1.06
CA SER A 32 -11.53 0.32 -1.00
C SER A 32 -11.46 -0.43 -2.33
N SER A 33 -10.53 -1.36 -2.44
CA SER A 33 -10.28 -2.11 -3.67
C SER A 33 -9.97 -3.57 -3.37
N PHE A 34 -10.64 -4.47 -4.06
CA PHE A 34 -10.34 -5.91 -4.01
C PHE A 34 -8.95 -6.25 -4.55
N GLY A 35 -8.40 -5.37 -5.40
CA GLY A 35 -7.11 -5.60 -6.04
C GLY A 35 -5.92 -5.76 -5.09
N LYS A 36 -5.95 -5.11 -3.91
CA LYS A 36 -4.89 -5.25 -2.90
C LYS A 36 -5.10 -6.49 -2.05
N THR A 37 -6.34 -6.73 -1.64
CA THR A 37 -6.72 -7.89 -0.82
C THR A 37 -6.51 -9.20 -1.56
N TYR A 38 -6.87 -9.26 -2.85
CA TYR A 38 -6.82 -10.49 -3.66
C TYR A 38 -5.67 -10.53 -4.69
N HIS A 39 -4.64 -9.70 -4.54
CA HIS A 39 -3.43 -9.66 -5.37
C HIS A 39 -3.67 -9.49 -6.89
N CYS A 40 -4.75 -8.83 -7.28
CA CYS A 40 -5.18 -8.66 -8.66
C CYS A 40 -5.45 -7.19 -9.00
N THR A 41 -4.47 -6.32 -8.74
CA THR A 41 -4.57 -4.86 -8.89
C THR A 41 -4.96 -4.40 -10.30
N GLY A 42 -4.66 -5.21 -11.34
CA GLY A 42 -5.01 -4.95 -12.72
C GLY A 42 -6.50 -5.12 -13.04
N TRP A 43 -7.28 -5.82 -12.22
CA TRP A 43 -8.71 -6.04 -12.44
C TRP A 43 -9.57 -4.79 -12.21
N LYS A 44 -9.05 -3.80 -11.47
CA LYS A 44 -9.67 -2.49 -11.28
C LYS A 44 -11.10 -2.53 -10.74
N ILE A 45 -11.37 -3.43 -9.78
CA ILE A 45 -12.63 -3.55 -9.06
C ILE A 45 -12.44 -3.14 -7.61
N GLY A 46 -13.33 -2.28 -7.14
CA GLY A 46 -13.38 -1.82 -5.76
C GLY A 46 -14.81 -1.46 -5.37
N TYR A 47 -14.97 -0.85 -4.23
CA TYR A 47 -16.26 -0.42 -3.73
C TYR A 47 -16.15 0.94 -3.05
N ALA A 48 -17.26 1.65 -2.99
CA ALA A 48 -17.42 2.89 -2.27
C ALA A 48 -18.62 2.76 -1.31
N ILE A 49 -18.41 3.13 -0.06
CA ILE A 49 -19.45 3.21 0.96
C ILE A 49 -19.67 4.68 1.28
N ALA A 50 -20.93 5.11 1.24
CA ALA A 50 -21.30 6.49 1.54
C ALA A 50 -22.76 6.55 2.04
N PRO A 51 -23.17 7.61 2.74
CA PRO A 51 -24.57 7.80 3.11
C PRO A 51 -25.47 7.92 1.87
N PRO A 52 -26.79 7.63 2.00
CA PRO A 52 -27.71 7.59 0.86
C PRO A 52 -27.69 8.84 -0.02
N ALA A 53 -27.61 10.02 0.56
CA ALA A 53 -27.58 11.29 -0.17
C ALA A 53 -26.37 11.40 -1.09
N LEU A 54 -25.16 11.05 -0.60
CA LEU A 54 -23.95 11.04 -1.40
C LEU A 54 -23.93 9.89 -2.42
N THR A 55 -24.49 8.73 -2.05
CA THR A 55 -24.58 7.57 -2.96
C THR A 55 -25.42 7.87 -4.20
N VAL A 56 -26.53 8.60 -4.04
CA VAL A 56 -27.38 9.02 -5.18
C VAL A 56 -26.59 9.89 -6.15
N GLU A 57 -25.86 10.88 -5.67
CA GLU A 57 -25.07 11.77 -6.51
C GLU A 57 -23.88 11.05 -7.16
N PHE A 58 -23.20 10.20 -6.40
CA PHE A 58 -22.13 9.35 -6.93
C PHE A 58 -22.61 8.49 -8.11
N ARG A 59 -23.78 7.85 -7.98
CA ARG A 59 -24.34 7.00 -9.05
C ARG A 59 -24.65 7.77 -10.33
N LYS A 60 -25.11 9.02 -10.24
CA LYS A 60 -25.34 9.89 -11.40
C LYS A 60 -24.04 10.13 -12.19
N VAL A 61 -22.95 10.39 -11.49
CA VAL A 61 -21.62 10.57 -12.11
C VAL A 61 -21.11 9.25 -12.67
N HIS A 62 -21.17 8.19 -11.87
CA HIS A 62 -20.65 6.86 -12.25
C HIS A 62 -21.32 6.31 -13.51
N GLN A 63 -22.62 6.56 -13.68
CA GLN A 63 -23.37 6.12 -14.86
C GLN A 63 -22.75 6.63 -16.17
N TYR A 64 -22.22 7.84 -16.19
CA TYR A 64 -21.64 8.46 -17.39
C TYR A 64 -20.12 8.36 -17.44
N ASN A 65 -19.46 8.13 -16.32
CA ASN A 65 -18.00 8.01 -16.28
C ASN A 65 -17.53 6.58 -16.55
N THR A 66 -18.19 5.58 -15.92
CA THR A 66 -17.78 4.17 -16.00
C THR A 66 -18.91 3.29 -16.55
N PHE A 67 -20.15 3.65 -16.29
CA PHE A 67 -21.39 2.91 -16.58
C PHE A 67 -21.47 1.61 -15.79
N THR A 68 -20.61 0.61 -16.08
CA THR A 68 -20.53 -0.64 -15.32
C THR A 68 -19.08 -1.13 -15.27
N SER A 69 -18.72 -1.81 -14.20
CA SER A 69 -17.43 -2.46 -14.05
C SER A 69 -17.47 -3.89 -14.57
N PHE A 70 -16.30 -4.51 -14.73
CA PHE A 70 -16.15 -5.87 -15.25
C PHE A 70 -16.92 -6.91 -14.41
N SER A 71 -18.11 -7.32 -14.89
CA SER A 71 -19.05 -8.16 -14.13
C SER A 71 -18.47 -9.55 -13.77
N PRO A 72 -17.72 -10.26 -14.63
CA PRO A 72 -17.13 -11.54 -14.23
C PRO A 72 -16.23 -11.44 -12.98
N ALA A 73 -15.45 -10.36 -12.85
CA ALA A 73 -14.63 -10.15 -11.66
C ALA A 73 -15.49 -9.89 -10.40
N GLN A 74 -16.62 -9.20 -10.53
CA GLN A 74 -17.51 -8.99 -9.38
C GLN A 74 -18.08 -10.31 -8.84
N TYR A 75 -18.48 -11.23 -9.73
CA TYR A 75 -18.91 -12.57 -9.33
C TYR A 75 -17.78 -13.38 -8.71
N ALA A 76 -16.56 -13.29 -9.26
CA ALA A 76 -15.39 -13.97 -8.71
C ALA A 76 -15.07 -13.48 -7.29
N PHE A 77 -15.08 -12.16 -7.05
CA PHE A 77 -14.86 -11.61 -5.71
C PHE A 77 -15.98 -11.97 -4.74
N ALA A 78 -17.24 -11.97 -5.18
CA ALA A 78 -18.34 -12.40 -4.35
C ALA A 78 -18.20 -13.87 -3.91
N ALA A 79 -17.74 -14.75 -4.81
CA ALA A 79 -17.42 -16.12 -4.48
C ALA A 79 -16.25 -16.21 -3.49
N MET A 80 -15.14 -15.51 -3.73
CA MET A 80 -13.97 -15.50 -2.85
C MET A 80 -14.30 -15.03 -1.44
N ILE A 81 -15.07 -13.94 -1.29
CA ILE A 81 -15.47 -13.41 0.01
C ILE A 81 -16.31 -14.43 0.78
N ARG A 82 -17.23 -15.13 0.10
CA ARG A 82 -18.12 -16.10 0.71
C ARG A 82 -17.44 -17.42 1.05
N ASP A 83 -16.63 -17.93 0.12
CA ASP A 83 -16.14 -19.31 0.15
C ASP A 83 -14.74 -19.41 0.77
N GLU A 84 -13.95 -18.33 0.76
CA GLU A 84 -12.57 -18.26 1.24
C GLU A 84 -12.33 -17.06 2.18
N PRO A 85 -13.11 -16.89 3.26
CA PRO A 85 -12.97 -15.74 4.17
C PRO A 85 -11.60 -15.69 4.84
N GLU A 86 -10.98 -16.83 5.09
CA GLU A 86 -9.65 -16.94 5.70
C GLU A 86 -8.58 -16.16 4.94
N HIS A 87 -8.74 -16.01 3.61
CA HIS A 87 -7.79 -15.29 2.79
C HIS A 87 -7.61 -13.83 3.27
N TYR A 88 -8.70 -13.09 3.45
CA TYR A 88 -8.60 -11.70 3.90
C TYR A 88 -8.40 -11.58 5.41
N GLU A 89 -8.92 -12.53 6.19
CA GLU A 89 -8.74 -12.55 7.65
C GLU A 89 -7.28 -12.77 8.06
N GLN A 90 -6.55 -13.62 7.33
CA GLN A 90 -5.14 -13.94 7.60
C GLN A 90 -4.15 -13.03 6.85
N LEU A 91 -4.63 -12.13 5.99
CA LEU A 91 -3.79 -11.29 5.14
C LEU A 91 -2.87 -10.39 5.96
N GLY A 92 -3.34 -9.86 7.09
CA GLY A 92 -2.54 -9.08 8.03
C GLY A 92 -1.35 -9.86 8.56
N ALA A 93 -1.56 -11.09 9.04
CA ALA A 93 -0.50 -11.95 9.55
C ALA A 93 0.51 -12.34 8.44
N PHE A 94 0.02 -12.65 7.25
CA PHE A 94 0.86 -12.95 6.09
C PHE A 94 1.81 -11.81 5.74
N TYR A 95 1.31 -10.58 5.65
CA TYR A 95 2.15 -9.42 5.34
C TYR A 95 2.99 -8.96 6.52
N GLN A 96 2.55 -9.16 7.76
CA GLN A 96 3.36 -8.89 8.93
C GLN A 96 4.63 -9.73 8.94
N ALA A 97 4.52 -11.04 8.67
CA ALA A 97 5.68 -11.92 8.57
C ALA A 97 6.68 -11.45 7.48
N LYS A 98 6.18 -11.02 6.32
CA LYS A 98 7.03 -10.46 5.25
C LYS A 98 7.68 -9.14 5.66
N ARG A 99 6.94 -8.23 6.32
CA ARG A 99 7.46 -6.98 6.86
C ARG A 99 8.60 -7.23 7.84
N ASP A 100 8.38 -8.12 8.80
CA ASP A 100 9.33 -8.39 9.88
C ASP A 100 10.63 -8.95 9.32
N ARG A 101 10.55 -9.95 8.44
CA ARG A 101 11.71 -10.52 7.74
C ARG A 101 12.46 -9.45 6.94
N PHE A 102 11.76 -8.68 6.11
CA PHE A 102 12.38 -7.64 5.27
C PHE A 102 13.01 -6.54 6.10
N ARG A 103 12.34 -6.13 7.18
CA ARG A 103 12.86 -5.13 8.12
C ARG A 103 14.12 -5.62 8.83
N GLU A 104 14.15 -6.86 9.29
CA GLU A 104 15.33 -7.48 9.91
C GLU A 104 16.53 -7.47 8.95
N GLN A 105 16.31 -7.88 7.71
CA GLN A 105 17.35 -7.86 6.67
C GLN A 105 17.84 -6.44 6.36
N LEU A 106 16.96 -5.45 6.33
CA LEU A 106 17.33 -4.04 6.11
C LEU A 106 18.20 -3.46 7.23
N LEU A 107 18.04 -3.92 8.47
CA LEU A 107 18.88 -3.49 9.59
C LEU A 107 20.37 -3.85 9.41
N ALA A 108 20.69 -4.82 8.57
CA ALA A 108 22.06 -5.16 8.21
C ALA A 108 22.65 -4.22 7.14
N THR A 109 21.86 -3.38 6.51
CA THR A 109 22.26 -2.41 5.49
C THR A 109 22.54 -1.04 6.11
N LYS A 110 23.01 -0.07 5.31
CA LYS A 110 23.12 1.34 5.73
C LYS A 110 21.79 2.09 5.71
N LEU A 111 20.70 1.49 5.21
CA LEU A 111 19.36 2.09 5.21
C LEU A 111 18.73 1.90 6.59
N LYS A 112 18.07 2.95 7.09
CA LYS A 112 17.37 2.90 8.37
C LYS A 112 15.87 2.71 8.16
N PRO A 113 15.30 1.51 8.42
CA PRO A 113 13.87 1.27 8.25
C PRO A 113 13.05 1.99 9.32
N LEU A 114 11.99 2.69 8.89
CA LEU A 114 11.02 3.35 9.77
C LEU A 114 9.93 2.34 10.22
N PRO A 115 9.16 2.66 11.29
CA PRO A 115 8.01 1.85 11.67
C PRO A 115 6.96 1.74 10.57
N VAL A 116 6.39 0.55 10.40
CA VAL A 116 5.32 0.26 9.42
C VAL A 116 4.17 -0.43 10.15
N PRO A 117 3.11 0.30 10.53
CA PRO A 117 1.95 -0.26 11.23
C PRO A 117 0.91 -0.92 10.31
N GLY A 118 1.05 -0.76 8.99
CA GLY A 118 0.13 -1.33 8.00
C GLY A 118 0.57 -1.05 6.56
N GLY A 119 -0.15 -1.63 5.60
CA GLY A 119 0.24 -1.62 4.19
C GLY A 119 1.43 -2.53 3.90
N TYR A 120 1.96 -2.51 2.70
CA TYR A 120 3.10 -3.36 2.31
C TYR A 120 4.30 -2.56 1.78
N PHE A 121 4.47 -1.34 2.32
CA PHE A 121 5.59 -0.48 1.98
C PHE A 121 6.46 -0.21 3.20
N GLN A 122 7.76 -0.31 3.02
CA GLN A 122 8.77 0.06 4.00
C GLN A 122 9.39 1.40 3.63
N LEU A 123 9.20 2.40 4.47
CA LEU A 123 9.97 3.64 4.37
C LEU A 123 11.36 3.41 4.97
N VAL A 124 12.37 3.90 4.28
CA VAL A 124 13.77 3.86 4.72
C VAL A 124 14.38 5.25 4.66
N ASP A 125 15.11 5.62 5.70
CA ASP A 125 16.01 6.76 5.69
C ASP A 125 17.34 6.33 5.07
N TYR A 126 17.77 7.03 4.00
CA TYR A 126 18.99 6.74 3.27
C TYR A 126 20.10 7.78 3.51
N SER A 127 19.97 8.64 4.50
CA SER A 127 20.92 9.73 4.80
C SER A 127 22.36 9.23 5.08
N ALA A 128 22.52 7.99 5.53
CA ALA A 128 23.84 7.37 5.71
C ALA A 128 24.48 6.87 4.40
N VAL A 129 23.76 6.91 3.28
CA VAL A 129 24.21 6.41 1.97
C VAL A 129 24.49 7.57 1.01
N SER A 130 23.64 8.60 0.98
CA SER A 130 23.71 9.65 -0.04
C SER A 130 23.04 10.94 0.42
N ASP A 131 23.60 12.07 -0.05
CA ASP A 131 23.02 13.42 0.10
C ASP A 131 22.12 13.82 -1.06
N LEU A 132 21.94 12.99 -2.07
CA LEU A 132 21.07 13.25 -3.21
C LEU A 132 19.62 13.48 -2.76
N PRO A 133 18.87 14.39 -3.43
CA PRO A 133 17.42 14.44 -3.31
C PRO A 133 16.78 13.08 -3.62
N ASP A 134 15.62 12.81 -3.05
CA ASP A 134 14.99 11.48 -3.10
C ASP A 134 14.72 10.98 -4.53
N ALA A 135 14.28 11.83 -5.44
CA ALA A 135 14.05 11.45 -6.84
C ALA A 135 15.36 11.05 -7.56
N GLU A 136 16.45 11.76 -7.29
CA GLU A 136 17.77 11.45 -7.85
C GLU A 136 18.35 10.21 -7.20
N PHE A 137 18.21 10.07 -5.88
CA PHE A 137 18.61 8.86 -5.15
C PHE A 137 17.92 7.61 -5.68
N VAL A 138 16.60 7.64 -5.86
CA VAL A 138 15.83 6.50 -6.37
C VAL A 138 16.23 6.15 -7.80
N LYS A 139 16.50 7.14 -8.64
CA LYS A 139 17.01 6.92 -9.99
C LYS A 139 18.38 6.25 -9.96
N TRP A 140 19.31 6.79 -9.17
CA TRP A 140 20.65 6.22 -8.96
C TRP A 140 20.57 4.78 -8.42
N LEU A 141 19.77 4.54 -7.39
CA LEU A 141 19.57 3.21 -6.80
C LEU A 141 19.06 2.20 -7.84
N THR A 142 18.17 2.64 -8.72
CA THR A 142 17.60 1.78 -9.77
C THR A 142 18.65 1.47 -10.85
N VAL A 143 19.36 2.48 -11.35
CA VAL A 143 20.28 2.34 -12.49
C VAL A 143 21.59 1.64 -12.08
N GLU A 144 22.19 2.07 -10.98
CA GLU A 144 23.52 1.58 -10.58
C GLU A 144 23.44 0.31 -9.70
N HIS A 145 22.39 0.14 -8.92
CA HIS A 145 22.27 -0.98 -7.98
C HIS A 145 21.13 -1.95 -8.30
N GLY A 146 20.29 -1.63 -9.29
CA GLY A 146 19.20 -2.50 -9.75
C GLY A 146 18.11 -2.74 -8.70
N VAL A 147 17.91 -1.80 -7.76
CA VAL A 147 16.83 -1.83 -6.77
C VAL A 147 15.92 -0.63 -6.97
N THR A 148 14.66 -0.90 -7.34
CA THR A 148 13.66 0.16 -7.56
C THR A 148 12.99 0.54 -6.25
N ALA A 149 12.90 1.85 -5.99
CA ALA A 149 12.16 2.46 -4.89
C ALA A 149 11.25 3.59 -5.42
N ILE A 150 10.48 4.18 -4.54
CA ILE A 150 9.62 5.33 -4.86
C ILE A 150 10.10 6.51 -4.02
N PRO A 151 10.35 7.70 -4.63
CA PRO A 151 10.66 8.92 -3.89
C PRO A 151 9.42 9.43 -3.15
N LEU A 152 9.60 10.16 -2.05
CA LEU A 152 8.50 10.68 -1.23
C LEU A 152 8.08 12.09 -1.63
N SER A 153 8.99 12.90 -2.18
CA SER A 153 8.73 14.29 -2.52
C SER A 153 7.49 14.51 -3.41
N PRO A 154 7.16 13.63 -4.40
CA PRO A 154 5.95 13.80 -5.21
C PRO A 154 4.61 13.67 -4.46
N PHE A 155 4.63 13.20 -3.22
CA PHE A 155 3.42 13.06 -2.39
C PHE A 155 3.15 14.29 -1.51
N TYR A 156 3.99 15.31 -1.59
CA TYR A 156 3.86 16.56 -0.84
C TYR A 156 3.62 17.74 -1.79
N GLU A 157 2.77 18.66 -1.39
CA GLU A 157 2.70 19.98 -2.03
C GLU A 157 3.99 20.77 -1.79
N SER A 158 4.53 20.68 -0.56
CA SER A 158 5.79 21.27 -0.15
C SER A 158 6.61 20.24 0.62
N PRO A 159 7.53 19.53 -0.05
CA PRO A 159 8.34 18.51 0.60
C PRO A 159 9.20 19.10 1.73
N PRO A 160 9.34 18.40 2.88
CA PRO A 160 10.24 18.84 3.95
C PRO A 160 11.68 18.98 3.46
N ALA A 161 12.30 20.13 3.74
CA ALA A 161 13.68 20.37 3.34
C ALA A 161 14.63 19.34 3.97
N GLY A 162 15.51 18.78 3.15
CA GLY A 162 16.51 17.81 3.62
C GLY A 162 15.98 16.42 3.93
N GLN A 163 14.71 16.12 3.63
CA GLN A 163 14.18 14.77 3.80
C GLN A 163 14.93 13.75 2.93
N ARG A 164 15.38 12.67 3.52
CA ARG A 164 16.13 11.57 2.87
C ARG A 164 15.38 10.25 3.03
N LEU A 165 14.15 10.20 2.52
CA LEU A 165 13.29 9.03 2.61
C LEU A 165 13.00 8.43 1.23
N ALA A 166 13.02 7.10 1.17
CA ALA A 166 12.56 6.33 0.01
C ALA A 166 11.59 5.23 0.45
N ARG A 167 10.71 4.81 -0.44
CA ARG A 167 9.69 3.79 -0.19
C ARG A 167 10.00 2.51 -0.96
N LEU A 168 10.26 1.41 -0.25
CA LEU A 168 10.42 0.06 -0.77
C LEU A 168 9.10 -0.71 -0.65
N CYS A 169 8.89 -1.73 -1.50
CA CYS A 169 7.71 -2.58 -1.48
C CYS A 169 8.10 -4.01 -1.13
N PHE A 170 7.52 -4.57 -0.04
CA PHE A 170 7.75 -5.96 0.36
C PHE A 170 6.62 -6.92 -0.08
N ALA A 171 5.65 -6.46 -0.88
CA ALA A 171 4.67 -7.32 -1.54
C ALA A 171 5.32 -8.03 -2.75
N LYS A 172 6.36 -8.80 -2.48
CA LYS A 172 7.16 -9.56 -3.44
C LYS A 172 7.36 -10.99 -2.95
N ASN A 173 7.78 -11.89 -3.84
CA ASN A 173 8.27 -13.20 -3.39
C ASN A 173 9.62 -13.04 -2.64
N ASP A 174 9.94 -14.04 -1.83
CA ASP A 174 11.10 -13.97 -0.94
C ASP A 174 12.42 -13.87 -1.72
N ALA A 175 12.55 -14.60 -2.83
CA ALA A 175 13.74 -14.55 -3.68
C ALA A 175 14.01 -13.14 -4.25
N THR A 176 12.94 -12.41 -4.61
CA THR A 176 13.07 -11.02 -5.08
C THR A 176 13.52 -10.09 -3.95
N MET A 177 12.99 -10.28 -2.74
CA MET A 177 13.39 -9.49 -1.58
C MET A 177 14.84 -9.78 -1.20
N ASP A 178 15.24 -11.04 -1.15
CA ASP A 178 16.62 -11.44 -0.84
C ASP A 178 17.62 -10.89 -1.85
N ALA A 179 17.33 -10.99 -3.15
CA ALA A 179 18.17 -10.41 -4.18
C ALA A 179 18.29 -8.87 -4.09
N ALA A 180 17.23 -8.19 -3.65
CA ALA A 180 17.29 -6.75 -3.40
C ALA A 180 18.20 -6.45 -2.18
N ILE A 181 18.06 -7.19 -1.10
CA ILE A 181 18.89 -7.04 0.11
C ILE A 181 20.37 -7.26 -0.20
N GLU A 182 20.72 -8.31 -0.98
CA GLU A 182 22.11 -8.55 -1.40
C GLU A 182 22.74 -7.36 -2.13
N ARG A 183 21.94 -6.62 -2.89
CA ARG A 183 22.37 -5.40 -3.58
C ARG A 183 22.49 -4.21 -2.62
N LEU A 184 21.51 -4.04 -1.72
CA LEU A 184 21.48 -2.97 -0.71
C LEU A 184 22.62 -3.09 0.31
N LEU A 185 23.12 -4.30 0.59
CA LEU A 185 24.30 -4.52 1.45
C LEU A 185 25.61 -3.97 0.86
N LYS A 186 25.64 -3.68 -0.44
CA LYS A 186 26.82 -3.16 -1.15
C LYS A 186 26.85 -1.63 -1.24
N LEU A 187 25.84 -0.93 -0.71
CA LEU A 187 25.75 0.53 -0.68
C LEU A 187 26.79 1.21 0.20
#